data_3211ed3e329421eb6021afdff73552f4
#
_entry.id   3211ed3e329421eb6021afdff73552f4
#
_cell.length_a   1.000
_cell.length_b   1.000
_cell.length_c   1.000
_cell.angle_alpha   90.00
_cell.angle_beta   90.00
_cell.angle_gamma   90.00
#
_symmetry.space_group_name_H-M   'P 1'
#
loop_
_entity.id
_entity.type
_entity.pdbx_description
1 polymer ?
#
loop_
_entity_poly.entity_id
_entity_poly.type
_entity_poly.pdbx_seq_one_letter_code
_entity_poly.pdbx_strand_id
1 'polypeptide(L)'
;MTRPTKPARPASRPSSKAKALPAGAFAGAVLVDSGPLLALFNATDHWHAPVLEWLRGHPGASLISTWPVATEVCALLARRVHNEAALDFLRWARRGGITLDLPSEGSLTEVLQISERFADLPFDLADASIAEAAARLNIRSVLSVDADFAVYRDRSGRALTNLLQ
;
A
#
# COMPACT_ATOMS: atom_id res chain seq x y z
N MET A 1 -13.76 46.71 39.64
CA MET A 1 -14.28 45.32 39.48
C MET A 1 -14.33 45.02 38.00
N THR A 2 -13.28 44.38 37.48
CA THR A 2 -13.12 43.99 36.07
C THR A 2 -13.57 42.55 35.91
N ARG A 3 -14.55 42.30 35.01
CA ARG A 3 -15.08 40.97 34.67
C ARG A 3 -14.01 40.16 33.92
N PRO A 4 -13.80 38.86 34.25
CA PRO A 4 -12.92 38.02 33.48
C PRO A 4 -13.57 37.65 32.14
N THR A 5 -12.85 37.85 31.06
CA THR A 5 -13.20 37.42 29.70
C THR A 5 -13.03 35.90 29.58
N LYS A 6 -14.10 35.24 29.13
CA LYS A 6 -14.16 33.79 28.87
C LYS A 6 -13.23 33.44 27.70
N PRO A 7 -12.37 32.40 27.80
CA PRO A 7 -11.52 32.00 26.70
C PRO A 7 -12.36 31.47 25.51
N ALA A 8 -11.98 31.88 24.31
CA ALA A 8 -12.60 31.45 23.06
C ALA A 8 -12.41 29.93 22.86
N ARG A 9 -13.48 29.26 22.47
CA ARG A 9 -13.53 27.84 22.14
C ARG A 9 -12.66 27.60 20.86
N PRO A 10 -11.75 26.63 20.83
CA PRO A 10 -11.00 26.34 19.62
C PRO A 10 -11.93 25.88 18.50
N ALA A 11 -11.74 26.46 17.31
CA ALA A 11 -12.49 26.12 16.12
C ALA A 11 -12.31 24.60 15.81
N SER A 12 -13.43 23.90 15.66
CA SER A 12 -13.45 22.51 15.22
C SER A 12 -12.78 22.39 13.85
N ARG A 13 -11.68 21.64 13.78
CA ARG A 13 -11.06 21.22 12.52
C ARG A 13 -12.11 20.49 11.66
N PRO A 14 -12.22 20.79 10.36
CA PRO A 14 -13.05 19.99 9.47
C PRO A 14 -12.50 18.56 9.48
N SER A 15 -13.31 17.61 9.92
CA SER A 15 -13.09 16.19 9.73
C SER A 15 -13.10 15.92 8.23
N SER A 16 -11.93 15.79 7.63
CA SER A 16 -11.81 15.19 6.31
C SER A 16 -12.19 13.71 6.46
N LYS A 17 -13.47 13.41 6.27
CA LYS A 17 -13.91 12.02 6.08
C LYS A 17 -13.15 11.52 4.86
N ALA A 18 -12.10 10.72 5.07
CA ALA A 18 -11.51 9.91 4.04
C ALA A 18 -12.68 9.15 3.40
N LYS A 19 -12.96 9.46 2.14
CA LYS A 19 -14.06 8.86 1.40
C LYS A 19 -13.65 7.40 1.17
N ALA A 20 -14.21 6.50 1.98
CA ALA A 20 -14.06 5.07 1.75
C ALA A 20 -14.50 4.81 0.31
N LEU A 21 -13.62 4.19 -0.48
CA LEU A 21 -13.93 3.84 -1.85
C LEU A 21 -15.09 2.82 -1.82
N PRO A 22 -16.13 2.99 -2.64
CA PRO A 22 -17.29 2.10 -2.61
C PRO A 22 -16.87 0.69 -2.99
N ALA A 23 -17.36 -0.32 -2.25
CA ALA A 23 -17.19 -1.73 -2.59
C ALA A 23 -17.67 -1.97 -4.04
N GLY A 24 -16.80 -2.48 -4.91
CA GLY A 24 -17.07 -2.69 -6.34
C GLY A 24 -16.46 -1.66 -7.29
N ALA A 25 -15.88 -0.52 -6.79
CA ALA A 25 -15.23 0.48 -7.66
C ALA A 25 -13.83 0.07 -8.15
N PHE A 26 -13.38 -1.13 -7.80
CA PHE A 26 -11.99 -1.60 -8.02
C PHE A 26 -11.83 -2.58 -9.18
N ALA A 27 -12.74 -2.59 -10.16
CA ALA A 27 -12.54 -3.35 -11.38
C ALA A 27 -11.27 -2.83 -12.10
N GLY A 28 -10.23 -3.66 -12.16
CA GLY A 28 -8.91 -3.29 -12.67
C GLY A 28 -7.95 -2.71 -11.64
N ALA A 29 -8.30 -2.71 -10.34
CA ALA A 29 -7.40 -2.32 -9.26
C ALA A 29 -6.40 -3.44 -8.95
N VAL A 30 -5.16 -3.06 -8.68
CA VAL A 30 -4.05 -3.96 -8.39
C VAL A 30 -3.31 -3.44 -7.15
N LEU A 31 -3.13 -4.32 -6.17
CA LEU A 31 -2.27 -4.02 -5.04
C LEU A 31 -0.80 -4.14 -5.46
N VAL A 32 0.03 -3.23 -5.00
CA VAL A 32 1.45 -3.19 -5.36
C VAL A 32 2.29 -3.28 -4.10
N ASP A 33 3.10 -4.30 -4.05
CA ASP A 33 4.06 -4.58 -2.98
C ASP A 33 5.34 -3.73 -3.11
N SER A 34 6.20 -3.80 -2.10
CA SER A 34 7.45 -3.02 -2.03
C SER A 34 8.45 -3.37 -3.15
N GLY A 35 8.61 -4.64 -3.48
CA GLY A 35 9.55 -5.11 -4.50
C GLY A 35 9.37 -4.45 -5.86
N PRO A 36 8.18 -4.49 -6.48
CA PRO A 36 7.92 -3.79 -7.75
C PRO A 36 8.12 -2.27 -7.66
N LEU A 37 7.77 -1.64 -6.53
CA LEU A 37 7.97 -0.22 -6.33
C LEU A 37 9.47 0.14 -6.23
N LEU A 38 10.25 -0.67 -5.53
CA LEU A 38 11.71 -0.54 -5.47
C LEU A 38 12.33 -0.67 -6.87
N ALA A 39 11.92 -1.71 -7.61
CA ALA A 39 12.39 -1.93 -8.96
C ALA A 39 12.05 -0.77 -9.91
N LEU A 40 10.86 -0.18 -9.77
CA LEU A 40 10.44 0.95 -10.61
C LEU A 40 11.35 2.17 -10.43
N PHE A 41 11.82 2.44 -9.21
CA PHE A 41 12.67 3.60 -8.87
C PHE A 41 14.16 3.26 -8.77
N ASN A 42 14.56 2.05 -9.17
CA ASN A 42 15.95 1.61 -9.25
C ASN A 42 16.25 1.00 -10.61
N ALA A 43 16.81 1.77 -11.54
CA ALA A 43 17.08 1.32 -12.90
C ALA A 43 18.09 0.15 -13.01
N THR A 44 18.83 -0.13 -11.93
CA THR A 44 19.77 -1.26 -11.88
C THR A 44 19.16 -2.53 -11.32
N ASP A 45 17.91 -2.48 -10.87
CA ASP A 45 17.18 -3.65 -10.36
C ASP A 45 16.80 -4.57 -11.52
N HIS A 46 16.96 -5.89 -11.31
CA HIS A 46 16.66 -6.88 -12.36
C HIS A 46 15.15 -6.95 -12.70
N TRP A 47 14.27 -6.54 -11.78
CA TRP A 47 12.82 -6.44 -12.00
C TRP A 47 12.39 -5.12 -12.63
N HIS A 48 13.31 -4.16 -12.82
CA HIS A 48 12.97 -2.83 -13.39
C HIS A 48 12.29 -2.96 -14.75
N ALA A 49 12.90 -3.70 -15.69
CA ALA A 49 12.34 -3.87 -17.03
C ALA A 49 11.00 -4.63 -17.02
N PRO A 50 10.86 -5.78 -16.33
CA PRO A 50 9.57 -6.49 -16.22
C PRO A 50 8.44 -5.62 -15.63
N VAL A 51 8.72 -4.85 -14.58
CA VAL A 51 7.72 -3.96 -13.97
C VAL A 51 7.29 -2.86 -14.93
N LEU A 52 8.24 -2.21 -15.62
CA LEU A 52 7.92 -1.19 -16.63
C LEU A 52 7.11 -1.76 -17.80
N GLU A 53 7.42 -2.97 -18.26
CA GLU A 53 6.68 -3.64 -19.33
C GLU A 53 5.24 -3.92 -18.89
N TRP A 54 5.07 -4.45 -17.68
CA TRP A 54 3.75 -4.68 -17.13
C TRP A 54 2.92 -3.39 -17.06
N LEU A 55 3.50 -2.30 -16.54
CA LEU A 55 2.81 -1.00 -16.44
C LEU A 55 2.43 -0.43 -17.81
N ARG A 56 3.31 -0.56 -18.81
CA ARG A 56 3.02 -0.13 -20.20
C ARG A 56 1.91 -0.94 -20.84
N GLY A 57 1.86 -2.24 -20.54
CA GLY A 57 0.80 -3.14 -21.03
C GLY A 57 -0.57 -2.91 -20.37
N HIS A 58 -0.61 -2.24 -19.21
CA HIS A 58 -1.82 -2.04 -18.42
C HIS A 58 -2.06 -0.56 -18.05
N PRO A 59 -2.16 0.36 -19.03
CA PRO A 59 -2.23 1.81 -18.77
C PRO A 59 -3.49 2.22 -18.00
N GLY A 60 -4.53 1.37 -17.95
CA GLY A 60 -5.77 1.60 -17.21
C GLY A 60 -5.79 0.95 -15.81
N ALA A 61 -4.71 0.32 -15.37
CA ALA A 61 -4.65 -0.29 -14.06
C ALA A 61 -4.64 0.77 -12.96
N SER A 62 -5.50 0.60 -11.96
CA SER A 62 -5.51 1.43 -10.75
C SER A 62 -4.57 0.83 -9.73
N LEU A 63 -3.39 1.42 -9.57
CA LEU A 63 -2.39 0.94 -8.61
C LEU A 63 -2.73 1.43 -7.20
N ILE A 64 -2.70 0.51 -6.26
CA ILE A 64 -2.95 0.79 -4.84
C ILE A 64 -1.85 0.14 -4.02
N SER A 65 -1.34 0.84 -3.04
CA SER A 65 -0.42 0.28 -2.05
C SER A 65 -0.80 0.77 -0.65
N THR A 66 -0.09 0.32 0.36
CA THR A 66 -0.36 0.67 1.75
C THR A 66 0.71 1.61 2.31
N TRP A 67 0.43 2.29 3.41
CA TRP A 67 1.42 3.14 4.08
C TRP A 67 2.62 2.36 4.65
N PRO A 68 2.46 1.14 5.24
CA PRO A 68 3.60 0.32 5.61
C PRO A 68 4.54 0.04 4.44
N VAL A 69 4.00 -0.38 3.29
CA VAL A 69 4.77 -0.58 2.05
C VAL A 69 5.47 0.72 1.62
N ALA A 70 4.77 1.85 1.58
CA ALA A 70 5.37 3.13 1.20
C ALA A 70 6.51 3.53 2.14
N THR A 71 6.38 3.27 3.43
CA THR A 71 7.42 3.51 4.43
C THR A 71 8.65 2.66 4.16
N GLU A 72 8.47 1.38 3.89
CA GLU A 72 9.54 0.45 3.53
C GLU A 72 10.24 0.87 2.24
N VAL A 73 9.49 1.16 1.18
CA VAL A 73 10.02 1.63 -0.11
C VAL A 73 10.88 2.87 0.08
N CYS A 74 10.40 3.88 0.79
CA CYS A 74 11.18 5.09 1.06
C CYS A 74 12.47 4.80 1.81
N ALA A 75 12.41 3.95 2.86
CA ALA A 75 13.58 3.57 3.64
C ALA A 75 14.61 2.80 2.81
N LEU A 76 14.16 1.87 1.98
CA LEU A 76 15.04 1.05 1.14
C LEU A 76 15.63 1.84 -0.02
N LEU A 77 14.86 2.69 -0.71
CA LEU A 77 15.38 3.57 -1.76
C LEU A 77 16.44 4.54 -1.23
N ALA A 78 16.17 5.18 -0.10
CA ALA A 78 17.13 6.10 0.52
C ALA A 78 18.45 5.42 0.89
N ARG A 79 18.39 4.16 1.34
CA ARG A 79 19.59 3.42 1.77
C ARG A 79 20.33 2.71 0.64
N ARG A 80 19.63 2.15 -0.34
CA ARG A 80 20.20 1.29 -1.39
C ARG A 80 20.50 2.02 -2.69
N VAL A 81 19.79 3.12 -2.94
CA VAL A 81 19.96 3.93 -4.15
C VAL A 81 20.49 5.31 -3.73
N HIS A 82 19.60 6.22 -3.39
CA HIS A 82 19.88 7.53 -2.79
C HIS A 82 18.57 8.18 -2.32
N ASN A 83 18.66 9.18 -1.45
CA ASN A 83 17.49 9.83 -0.88
C ASN A 83 16.56 10.47 -1.93
N GLU A 84 17.10 10.97 -3.03
CA GLU A 84 16.29 11.56 -4.12
C GLU A 84 15.37 10.53 -4.79
N ALA A 85 15.77 9.25 -4.90
CA ALA A 85 14.90 8.20 -5.41
C ALA A 85 13.65 7.99 -4.52
N ALA A 86 13.81 8.08 -3.19
CA ALA A 86 12.68 8.04 -2.28
C ALA A 86 11.74 9.26 -2.46
N LEU A 87 12.31 10.45 -2.67
CA LEU A 87 11.52 11.63 -2.97
C LEU A 87 10.80 11.54 -4.31
N ASP A 88 11.40 10.94 -5.32
CA ASP A 88 10.77 10.72 -6.63
C ASP A 88 9.60 9.75 -6.53
N PHE A 89 9.70 8.69 -5.75
CA PHE A 89 8.57 7.83 -5.42
C PHE A 89 7.41 8.63 -4.79
N LEU A 90 7.69 9.46 -3.77
CA LEU A 90 6.66 10.28 -3.13
C LEU A 90 6.04 11.31 -4.08
N ARG A 91 6.84 11.93 -4.94
CA ARG A 91 6.36 12.86 -5.97
C ARG A 91 5.44 12.16 -6.97
N TRP A 92 5.81 10.94 -7.39
CA TRP A 92 5.01 10.12 -8.29
C TRP A 92 3.68 9.72 -7.64
N ALA A 93 3.70 9.25 -6.40
CA ALA A 93 2.49 8.95 -5.64
C ALA A 93 1.57 10.17 -5.51
N ARG A 94 2.12 11.34 -5.14
CA ARG A 94 1.36 12.59 -5.04
C ARG A 94 0.71 13.01 -6.36
N ARG A 95 1.31 12.69 -7.51
CA ARG A 95 0.75 12.97 -8.84
C ARG A 95 -0.28 11.94 -9.30
N GLY A 96 -0.64 10.98 -8.46
CA GLY A 96 -1.64 9.96 -8.75
C GLY A 96 -1.08 8.72 -9.45
N GLY A 97 0.24 8.52 -9.47
CA GLY A 97 0.84 7.31 -10.00
C GLY A 97 0.46 6.05 -9.23
N ILE A 98 0.18 6.21 -7.94
CA ILE A 98 -0.35 5.15 -7.06
C ILE A 98 -1.22 5.78 -5.98
N THR A 99 -2.25 5.08 -5.55
CA THR A 99 -3.05 5.44 -4.38
C THR A 99 -2.46 4.77 -3.14
N LEU A 100 -2.16 5.55 -2.10
CA LEU A 100 -1.78 5.00 -0.81
C LEU A 100 -3.04 4.83 0.05
N ASP A 101 -3.40 3.58 0.27
CA ASP A 101 -4.57 3.20 1.07
C ASP A 101 -4.34 3.52 2.55
N LEU A 102 -5.37 4.05 3.19
CA LEU A 102 -5.35 4.35 4.62
C LEU A 102 -6.00 3.18 5.38
N PRO A 103 -5.38 2.74 6.48
CA PRO A 103 -5.95 1.70 7.30
C PRO A 103 -7.30 2.15 7.89
N SER A 104 -8.22 1.21 8.06
CA SER A 104 -9.47 1.39 8.80
C SER A 104 -9.24 1.22 10.30
N GLU A 105 -10.26 1.54 11.11
CA GLU A 105 -10.19 1.38 12.57
C GLU A 105 -9.87 -0.08 12.99
N GLY A 106 -10.31 -1.08 12.21
CA GLY A 106 -10.07 -2.50 12.50
C GLY A 106 -8.78 -3.07 11.88
N SER A 107 -8.08 -2.31 11.03
CA SER A 107 -6.95 -2.85 10.25
C SER A 107 -5.81 -3.40 11.10
N LEU A 108 -5.50 -2.76 12.24
CA LEU A 108 -4.44 -3.27 13.12
C LEU A 108 -4.76 -4.66 13.66
N THR A 109 -6.02 -4.91 14.05
CA THR A 109 -6.46 -6.22 14.54
C THR A 109 -6.35 -7.28 13.45
N GLU A 110 -6.76 -6.96 12.22
CA GLU A 110 -6.68 -7.87 11.09
C GLU A 110 -5.22 -8.16 10.70
N VAL A 111 -4.37 -7.14 10.65
CA VAL A 111 -2.93 -7.28 10.38
C VAL A 111 -2.28 -8.21 11.44
N LEU A 112 -2.58 -8.01 12.72
CA LEU A 112 -2.06 -8.87 13.78
C LEU A 112 -2.49 -10.34 13.59
N GLN A 113 -3.78 -10.59 13.32
CA GLN A 113 -4.30 -11.94 13.07
C GLN A 113 -3.66 -12.60 11.84
N ILE A 114 -3.41 -11.83 10.77
CA ILE A 114 -2.72 -12.31 9.58
C ILE A 114 -1.28 -12.68 9.94
N SER A 115 -0.55 -11.79 10.61
CA SER A 115 0.84 -12.01 11.00
C SER A 115 1.00 -13.22 11.93
N GLU A 116 0.10 -13.41 12.91
CA GLU A 116 0.10 -14.58 13.78
C GLU A 116 -0.20 -15.87 13.02
N ARG A 117 -1.15 -15.85 12.08
CA ARG A 117 -1.53 -17.02 11.28
C ARG A 117 -0.43 -17.47 10.33
N PHE A 118 0.40 -16.56 9.85
CA PHE A 118 1.49 -16.82 8.91
C PHE A 118 2.88 -16.57 9.55
N ALA A 119 2.99 -16.76 10.86
CA ALA A 119 4.22 -16.52 11.61
C ALA A 119 5.43 -17.37 11.15
N ASP A 120 5.17 -18.50 10.50
CA ASP A 120 6.22 -19.36 9.90
C ASP A 120 6.71 -18.88 8.52
N LEU A 121 6.07 -17.86 7.94
CA LEU A 121 6.51 -17.22 6.70
C LEU A 121 7.28 -15.94 7.06
N PRO A 122 8.20 -15.47 6.21
CA PRO A 122 8.85 -14.17 6.37
C PRO A 122 7.89 -13.00 6.06
N PHE A 123 6.64 -13.13 6.47
CA PHE A 123 5.53 -12.23 6.19
C PHE A 123 5.57 -11.06 7.17
N ASP A 124 6.08 -9.93 6.73
CA ASP A 124 6.26 -8.75 7.57
C ASP A 124 5.02 -7.84 7.63
N LEU A 125 5.17 -6.67 8.26
CA LEU A 125 4.07 -5.71 8.39
C LEU A 125 3.60 -5.17 7.02
N ALA A 126 4.49 -5.02 6.05
CA ALA A 126 4.12 -4.55 4.72
C ALA A 126 3.25 -5.59 4.01
N ASP A 127 3.67 -6.87 4.02
CA ASP A 127 2.91 -7.99 3.45
C ASP A 127 1.53 -8.16 4.12
N ALA A 128 1.52 -8.15 5.46
CA ALA A 128 0.27 -8.28 6.21
C ALA A 128 -0.69 -7.11 5.93
N SER A 129 -0.17 -5.89 5.69
CA SER A 129 -0.99 -4.74 5.33
C SER A 129 -1.57 -4.85 3.91
N ILE A 130 -0.83 -5.41 2.96
CA ILE A 130 -1.33 -5.73 1.60
C ILE A 130 -2.45 -6.78 1.69
N ALA A 131 -2.25 -7.83 2.49
CA ALA A 131 -3.24 -8.88 2.68
C ALA A 131 -4.53 -8.36 3.34
N GLU A 132 -4.42 -7.48 4.34
CA GLU A 132 -5.56 -6.78 4.96
C GLU A 132 -6.30 -5.92 3.94
N ALA A 133 -5.57 -5.06 3.22
CA ALA A 133 -6.14 -4.19 2.20
C ALA A 133 -6.84 -4.99 1.08
N ALA A 134 -6.24 -6.13 0.66
CA ALA A 134 -6.84 -7.05 -0.31
C ALA A 134 -8.21 -7.55 0.15
N ALA A 135 -8.31 -7.96 1.40
CA ALA A 135 -9.57 -8.45 1.97
C ALA A 135 -10.60 -7.33 2.11
N ARG A 136 -10.22 -6.19 2.68
CA ARG A 136 -11.11 -5.05 2.94
C ARG A 136 -11.61 -4.39 1.66
N LEU A 137 -10.74 -4.21 0.65
CA LEU A 137 -11.07 -3.59 -0.62
C LEU A 137 -11.63 -4.59 -1.64
N ASN A 138 -11.65 -5.89 -1.30
CA ASN A 138 -12.05 -6.98 -2.20
C ASN A 138 -11.23 -7.00 -3.50
N ILE A 139 -9.92 -6.75 -3.40
CA ILE A 139 -8.97 -6.81 -4.52
C ILE A 139 -8.27 -8.17 -4.48
N ARG A 140 -8.15 -8.82 -5.63
CA ARG A 140 -7.55 -10.17 -5.74
C ARG A 140 -6.21 -10.16 -6.47
N SER A 141 -5.89 -9.08 -7.14
CA SER A 141 -4.68 -8.94 -7.95
C SER A 141 -3.60 -8.21 -7.16
N VAL A 142 -2.39 -8.75 -7.18
CA VAL A 142 -1.20 -8.15 -6.58
C VAL A 142 -0.06 -8.14 -7.59
N LEU A 143 0.76 -7.12 -7.57
CA LEU A 143 2.09 -7.08 -8.15
C LEU A 143 3.10 -7.29 -7.03
N SER A 144 3.83 -8.41 -7.06
CA SER A 144 4.92 -8.70 -6.14
C SER A 144 6.02 -9.46 -6.86
N VAL A 145 7.25 -9.26 -6.44
CA VAL A 145 8.42 -10.04 -6.89
C VAL A 145 8.60 -11.29 -6.02
N ASP A 146 7.93 -11.36 -4.88
CA ASP A 146 8.00 -12.45 -3.93
C ASP A 146 6.91 -13.49 -4.15
N ALA A 147 7.22 -14.74 -3.84
CA ALA A 147 6.28 -15.85 -3.96
C ALA A 147 5.33 -15.98 -2.74
N ASP A 148 5.52 -15.19 -1.68
CA ASP A 148 4.83 -15.35 -0.40
C ASP A 148 3.32 -15.13 -0.52
N PHE A 149 2.89 -14.23 -1.42
CA PHE A 149 1.46 -14.06 -1.73
C PHE A 149 0.82 -15.27 -2.42
N ALA A 150 1.60 -16.18 -3.02
CA ALA A 150 1.09 -17.45 -3.54
C ALA A 150 0.71 -18.44 -2.41
N VAL A 151 1.34 -18.31 -1.25
CA VAL A 151 1.03 -19.11 -0.06
C VAL A 151 -0.09 -18.50 0.76
N TYR A 152 -0.21 -17.17 0.78
CA TYR A 152 -1.28 -16.47 1.50
C TYR A 152 -2.68 -16.97 1.08
N ARG A 153 -3.54 -17.16 2.07
CA ARG A 153 -4.97 -17.47 1.89
C ARG A 153 -5.80 -16.56 2.77
N ASP A 154 -6.81 -15.93 2.20
CA ASP A 154 -7.78 -15.15 2.97
C ASP A 154 -8.64 -16.05 3.88
N ARG A 155 -9.56 -15.45 4.63
CA ARG A 155 -10.46 -16.20 5.53
C ARG A 155 -11.37 -17.18 4.79
N SER A 156 -11.58 -17.00 3.48
CA SER A 156 -12.36 -17.90 2.62
C SER A 156 -11.51 -18.95 1.89
N GLY A 157 -10.20 -19.01 2.20
CA GLY A 157 -9.26 -19.96 1.60
C GLY A 157 -8.77 -19.55 0.19
N ARG A 158 -9.04 -18.33 -0.28
CA ARG A 158 -8.65 -17.88 -1.62
C ARG A 158 -7.28 -17.22 -1.61
N ALA A 159 -6.46 -17.51 -2.64
CA ALA A 159 -5.17 -16.86 -2.86
C ALA A 159 -5.32 -15.47 -3.49
N LEU A 160 -4.27 -14.65 -3.42
CA LEU A 160 -4.08 -13.53 -4.31
C LEU A 160 -3.48 -14.02 -5.64
N THR A 161 -3.80 -13.33 -6.73
CA THR A 161 -3.22 -13.59 -8.05
C THR A 161 -2.07 -12.62 -8.25
N ASN A 162 -0.84 -13.14 -8.27
CA ASN A 162 0.32 -12.34 -8.62
C ASN A 162 0.38 -12.14 -10.13
N LEU A 163 0.47 -10.89 -10.58
CA LEU A 163 0.44 -10.51 -12.01
C LEU A 163 1.84 -10.34 -12.61
N LEU A 164 2.91 -10.50 -11.82
CA LEU A 164 4.30 -10.42 -12.26
C LEU A 164 4.95 -11.82 -12.43
N GLN A 165 4.31 -12.87 -11.93
CA GLN A 165 4.83 -14.26 -11.98
C GLN A 165 3.96 -15.16 -12.82
#